data_38ac74cd9c5f149914a89fe9037d788d
#
_entry.id   38ac74cd9c5f149914a89fe9037d788d
#
_cell.length_a   1.000
_cell.length_b   1.000
_cell.length_c   1.000
_cell.angle_alpha   90.00
_cell.angle_beta   90.00
_cell.angle_gamma   90.00
#
_symmetry.space_group_name_H-M   'P 1'
#
loop_
_entity.id
_entity.type
_entity.pdbx_description
1 polymer ?
#
loop_
_entity_poly.entity_id
_entity_poly.type
_entity_poly.pdbx_seq_one_letter_code
_entity_poly.pdbx_strand_id
1 'polypeptide(L)'
;ILLQAQILCIDLIRLNQTLSMLHERLANSETLLQMYQKRMDAGDANALELNKVKLDCMEVRTLVNEAQGERTSLLQQLRQLNGGKPIDVIDTVMPEYPQITNFESYRALALASDADVAVAQTALRAADMNLKLQKNEWLPNISFGYRRNTEQGEGINGFLLGVSFPLYSNSNNVKAARQRRESAELQVMQAQNEAEASMRTNYEQLQGLQQVIDHSDVKLLQESLTLFAKALQHGEITALVYYVEINSIYEKLQRHIDLHCQSVKLLAELHKAEL
;
A
#
# COMPACT_ATOMS: atom_id res chain seq x y z
N ILE A 1 7.02 -6.57 -0.54
CA ILE A 1 6.39 -7.24 -1.69
C ILE A 1 4.98 -7.70 -1.34
N LEU A 2 4.75 -8.50 -0.26
CA LEU A 2 3.42 -9.01 0.10
C LEU A 2 2.43 -7.88 0.38
N LEU A 3 2.77 -6.91 1.22
CA LEU A 3 1.93 -5.73 1.48
C LEU A 3 1.63 -4.96 0.19
N GLN A 4 2.60 -4.78 -0.69
CA GLN A 4 2.38 -4.09 -1.97
C GLN A 4 1.40 -4.85 -2.87
N ALA A 5 1.51 -6.18 -2.94
CA ALA A 5 0.57 -7.01 -3.68
C ALA A 5 -0.84 -6.92 -3.08
N GLN A 6 -0.95 -6.92 -1.75
CA GLN A 6 -2.21 -6.78 -1.04
C GLN A 6 -2.89 -5.43 -1.31
N ILE A 7 -2.12 -4.33 -1.27
CA ILE A 7 -2.62 -2.98 -1.62
C ILE A 7 -3.12 -2.95 -3.06
N LEU A 8 -2.39 -3.54 -4.02
CA LEU A 8 -2.84 -3.63 -5.41
C LEU A 8 -4.14 -4.45 -5.55
N CYS A 9 -4.31 -5.54 -4.79
CA CYS A 9 -5.56 -6.29 -4.78
C CYS A 9 -6.73 -5.47 -4.22
N ILE A 10 -6.51 -4.70 -3.14
CA ILE A 10 -7.51 -3.79 -2.57
C ILE A 10 -7.92 -2.72 -3.59
N ASP A 11 -6.96 -2.15 -4.33
CA ASP A 11 -7.24 -1.18 -5.41
C ASP A 11 -8.03 -1.81 -6.56
N LEU A 12 -7.73 -3.05 -6.93
CA LEU A 12 -8.48 -3.78 -7.95
C LEU A 12 -9.92 -4.04 -7.49
N ILE A 13 -10.15 -4.39 -6.23
CA ILE A 13 -11.49 -4.55 -5.66
C ILE A 13 -12.25 -3.22 -5.71
N ARG A 14 -11.62 -2.10 -5.32
CA ARG A 14 -12.19 -0.75 -5.45
C ARG A 14 -12.63 -0.47 -6.88
N LEU A 15 -11.77 -0.74 -7.85
CA LEU A 15 -12.09 -0.54 -9.27
C LEU A 15 -13.21 -1.45 -9.76
N ASN A 16 -13.28 -2.69 -9.29
CA ASN A 16 -14.38 -3.60 -9.63
C ASN A 16 -15.72 -3.06 -9.09
N GLN A 17 -15.75 -2.50 -7.86
CA GLN A 17 -16.93 -1.82 -7.30
C GLN A 17 -17.30 -0.59 -8.13
N THR A 18 -16.32 0.26 -8.45
CA THR A 18 -16.51 1.45 -9.30
C THR A 18 -17.03 1.07 -10.68
N LEU A 19 -16.46 0.06 -11.33
CA LEU A 19 -16.91 -0.42 -12.65
C LEU A 19 -18.34 -0.98 -12.59
N SER A 20 -18.68 -1.72 -11.54
CA SER A 20 -20.05 -2.22 -11.34
C SER A 20 -21.07 -1.07 -11.28
N MET A 21 -20.78 -0.05 -10.46
CA MET A 21 -21.63 1.15 -10.35
C MET A 21 -21.70 1.93 -11.68
N LEU A 22 -20.58 2.11 -12.37
CA LEU A 22 -20.55 2.84 -13.64
C LEU A 22 -21.25 2.09 -14.78
N HIS A 23 -21.18 0.76 -14.84
CA HIS A 23 -21.91 -0.03 -15.82
C HIS A 23 -23.41 0.06 -15.62
N GLU A 24 -23.88 0.01 -14.36
CA GLU A 24 -25.30 0.24 -14.03
C GLU A 24 -25.75 1.65 -14.46
N ARG A 25 -24.95 2.67 -14.12
CA ARG A 25 -25.21 4.05 -14.53
C ARG A 25 -25.23 4.19 -16.04
N LEU A 26 -24.31 3.55 -16.77
CA LEU A 26 -24.26 3.59 -18.23
C LEU A 26 -25.52 2.97 -18.86
N ALA A 27 -25.93 1.80 -18.38
CA ALA A 27 -27.17 1.16 -18.86
C ALA A 27 -28.41 2.03 -18.66
N ASN A 28 -28.50 2.72 -17.51
CA ASN A 28 -29.56 3.67 -17.22
C ASN A 28 -29.49 4.90 -18.15
N SER A 29 -28.32 5.48 -18.37
CA SER A 29 -28.11 6.61 -19.30
C SER A 29 -28.44 6.23 -20.74
N GLU A 30 -28.09 5.05 -21.20
CA GLU A 30 -28.44 4.55 -22.55
C GLU A 30 -29.93 4.34 -22.72
N THR A 31 -30.61 3.84 -21.70
CA THR A 31 -32.08 3.71 -21.68
C THR A 31 -32.76 5.06 -21.78
N LEU A 32 -32.29 6.04 -20.98
CA LEU A 32 -32.80 7.41 -21.04
C LEU A 32 -32.54 8.07 -22.39
N LEU A 33 -31.36 7.83 -22.99
CA LEU A 33 -31.05 8.37 -24.32
C LEU A 33 -32.05 7.87 -25.38
N GLN A 34 -32.35 6.58 -25.36
CA GLN A 34 -33.36 6.02 -26.29
C GLN A 34 -34.75 6.59 -26.04
N MET A 35 -35.12 6.77 -24.77
CA MET A 35 -36.41 7.36 -24.42
C MET A 35 -36.51 8.81 -24.90
N TYR A 36 -35.52 9.65 -24.63
CA TYR A 36 -35.54 11.06 -25.03
C TYR A 36 -35.39 11.23 -26.55
N GLN A 37 -34.71 10.32 -27.26
CA GLN A 37 -34.74 10.35 -28.73
C GLN A 37 -36.12 10.11 -29.28
N LYS A 38 -36.89 9.13 -28.77
CA LYS A 38 -38.27 8.87 -29.16
C LYS A 38 -39.20 10.03 -28.85
N ARG A 39 -39.04 10.65 -27.67
CA ARG A 39 -39.82 11.84 -27.28
C ARG A 39 -39.53 13.04 -28.16
N MET A 40 -38.28 13.24 -28.58
CA MET A 40 -37.88 14.29 -29.51
C MET A 40 -38.53 14.07 -30.89
N ASP A 41 -38.50 12.83 -31.39
CA ASP A 41 -39.09 12.45 -32.67
C ASP A 41 -40.62 12.61 -32.65
N ALA A 42 -41.26 12.46 -31.49
CA ALA A 42 -42.68 12.70 -31.27
C ALA A 42 -43.05 14.19 -31.02
N GLY A 43 -42.03 15.06 -30.83
CA GLY A 43 -42.23 16.48 -30.49
C GLY A 43 -42.50 16.76 -29.00
N ASP A 44 -42.30 15.72 -28.12
CA ASP A 44 -42.59 15.78 -26.68
C ASP A 44 -41.35 16.12 -25.83
N ALA A 45 -40.18 16.32 -26.46
CA ALA A 45 -38.96 16.76 -25.81
C ALA A 45 -38.25 17.83 -26.64
N ASN A 46 -37.49 18.70 -25.98
CA ASN A 46 -36.71 19.72 -26.67
C ASN A 46 -35.28 19.26 -26.92
N ALA A 47 -34.59 19.93 -27.86
CA ALA A 47 -33.22 19.63 -28.22
C ALA A 47 -32.23 19.79 -27.05
N LEU A 48 -32.49 20.66 -26.10
CA LEU A 48 -31.61 20.88 -24.94
C LEU A 48 -31.63 19.68 -23.99
N GLU A 49 -32.85 19.12 -23.74
CA GLU A 49 -32.97 17.90 -22.92
C GLU A 49 -32.26 16.72 -23.56
N LEU A 50 -32.49 16.47 -24.84
CA LEU A 50 -31.79 15.40 -25.57
C LEU A 50 -30.27 15.57 -25.56
N ASN A 51 -29.77 16.80 -25.75
CA ASN A 51 -28.34 17.07 -25.69
C ASN A 51 -27.78 16.83 -24.29
N LYS A 52 -28.47 17.17 -23.21
CA LYS A 52 -28.07 16.90 -21.84
C LYS A 52 -27.93 15.39 -21.59
N VAL A 53 -28.89 14.60 -22.05
CA VAL A 53 -28.85 13.13 -21.95
C VAL A 53 -27.66 12.55 -22.75
N LYS A 54 -27.41 13.05 -23.97
CA LYS A 54 -26.25 12.65 -24.78
C LYS A 54 -24.92 12.94 -24.08
N LEU A 55 -24.79 14.12 -23.51
CA LEU A 55 -23.56 14.53 -22.80
C LEU A 55 -23.30 13.64 -21.58
N ASP A 56 -24.33 13.34 -20.76
CA ASP A 56 -24.18 12.42 -19.64
C ASP A 56 -23.75 11.01 -20.10
N CYS A 57 -24.41 10.48 -21.14
CA CYS A 57 -24.05 9.16 -21.66
C CYS A 57 -22.58 9.12 -22.16
N MET A 58 -22.10 10.19 -22.81
CA MET A 58 -20.68 10.31 -23.21
C MET A 58 -19.74 10.36 -22.02
N GLU A 59 -20.08 11.14 -20.99
CA GLU A 59 -19.30 11.27 -19.76
C GLU A 59 -19.17 9.92 -19.05
N VAL A 60 -20.30 9.22 -18.86
CA VAL A 60 -20.28 7.90 -18.18
C VAL A 60 -19.45 6.87 -18.96
N ARG A 61 -19.54 6.86 -20.30
CA ARG A 61 -18.68 6.00 -21.14
C ARG A 61 -17.19 6.32 -20.97
N THR A 62 -16.85 7.59 -20.84
CA THR A 62 -15.47 8.01 -20.58
C THR A 62 -14.99 7.48 -19.24
N LEU A 63 -15.79 7.65 -18.17
CA LEU A 63 -15.47 7.14 -16.84
C LEU A 63 -15.29 5.61 -16.80
N VAL A 64 -16.13 4.86 -17.53
CA VAL A 64 -15.96 3.40 -17.67
C VAL A 64 -14.62 3.05 -18.33
N ASN A 65 -14.27 3.73 -19.43
CA ASN A 65 -13.03 3.46 -20.14
C ASN A 65 -11.78 3.82 -19.30
N GLU A 66 -11.83 4.92 -18.57
CA GLU A 66 -10.77 5.33 -17.63
C GLU A 66 -10.57 4.30 -16.52
N ALA A 67 -11.65 3.86 -15.87
CA ALA A 67 -11.59 2.85 -14.82
C ALA A 67 -11.09 1.49 -15.35
N GLN A 68 -11.46 1.09 -16.57
CA GLN A 68 -10.93 -0.11 -17.22
C GLN A 68 -9.44 0.01 -17.54
N GLY A 69 -8.99 1.18 -17.99
CA GLY A 69 -7.58 1.49 -18.22
C GLY A 69 -6.75 1.40 -16.94
N GLU A 70 -7.25 1.99 -15.85
CA GLU A 70 -6.62 1.90 -14.52
C GLU A 70 -6.54 0.45 -14.04
N ARG A 71 -7.64 -0.32 -14.16
CA ARG A 71 -7.66 -1.74 -13.80
C ARG A 71 -6.61 -2.54 -14.57
N THR A 72 -6.49 -2.31 -15.88
CA THR A 72 -5.47 -2.97 -16.70
C THR A 72 -4.06 -2.65 -16.22
N SER A 73 -3.79 -1.40 -15.87
CA SER A 73 -2.50 -0.96 -15.31
C SER A 73 -2.17 -1.67 -13.99
N LEU A 74 -3.12 -1.74 -13.06
CA LEU A 74 -2.92 -2.42 -11.77
C LEU A 74 -2.70 -3.92 -11.93
N LEU A 75 -3.41 -4.58 -12.85
CA LEU A 75 -3.19 -5.99 -13.17
C LEU A 75 -1.79 -6.25 -13.72
N GLN A 76 -1.23 -5.33 -14.53
CA GLN A 76 0.16 -5.46 -15.00
C GLN A 76 1.17 -5.29 -13.87
N GLN A 77 0.92 -4.38 -12.92
CA GLN A 77 1.76 -4.23 -11.73
C GLN A 77 1.71 -5.50 -10.86
N LEU A 78 0.52 -6.05 -10.63
CA LEU A 78 0.36 -7.29 -9.89
C LEU A 78 1.03 -8.48 -10.58
N ARG A 79 0.92 -8.57 -11.91
CA ARG A 79 1.64 -9.55 -12.73
C ARG A 79 3.16 -9.44 -12.57
N GLN A 80 3.70 -8.23 -12.53
CA GLN A 80 5.13 -8.00 -12.31
C GLN A 80 5.58 -8.55 -10.95
N LEU A 81 4.81 -8.31 -9.89
CA LEU A 81 5.10 -8.85 -8.55
C LEU A 81 4.98 -10.39 -8.49
N ASN A 82 4.14 -10.98 -9.35
CA ASN A 82 3.94 -12.44 -9.44
C ASN A 82 4.90 -13.13 -10.44
N GLY A 83 6.07 -12.58 -10.68
CA GLY A 83 7.06 -13.19 -11.57
C GLY A 83 6.60 -13.30 -13.03
N GLY A 84 5.77 -12.38 -13.50
CA GLY A 84 5.28 -12.33 -14.88
C GLY A 84 4.05 -13.22 -15.15
N LYS A 85 3.57 -13.99 -14.18
CA LYS A 85 2.37 -14.82 -14.32
C LYS A 85 1.10 -13.97 -14.18
N PRO A 86 0.11 -14.10 -15.09
CA PRO A 86 -1.13 -13.33 -14.96
C PRO A 86 -1.93 -13.78 -13.75
N ILE A 87 -2.49 -12.81 -13.05
CA ILE A 87 -3.48 -12.98 -11.99
C ILE A 87 -4.64 -12.05 -12.34
N ASP A 88 -5.86 -12.49 -12.14
CA ASP A 88 -7.05 -11.63 -12.19
C ASP A 88 -7.71 -11.58 -10.82
N VAL A 89 -8.22 -10.40 -10.44
CA VAL A 89 -8.96 -10.14 -9.21
C VAL A 89 -10.33 -9.65 -9.62
N ILE A 90 -11.33 -10.50 -9.43
CA ILE A 90 -12.72 -10.24 -9.83
C ILE A 90 -13.62 -9.90 -8.63
N ASP A 91 -13.08 -10.01 -7.42
CA ASP A 91 -13.82 -9.75 -6.19
C ASP A 91 -14.28 -8.30 -6.11
N THR A 92 -15.45 -8.10 -5.51
CA THR A 92 -16.03 -6.79 -5.19
C THR A 92 -16.21 -6.58 -3.69
N VAL A 93 -15.83 -7.55 -2.87
CA VAL A 93 -15.90 -7.49 -1.41
C VAL A 93 -14.52 -7.21 -0.85
N MET A 94 -14.41 -6.16 -0.06
CA MET A 94 -13.14 -5.81 0.60
C MET A 94 -12.77 -6.87 1.64
N PRO A 95 -11.47 -7.17 1.81
CA PRO A 95 -11.03 -8.07 2.86
C PRO A 95 -11.31 -7.47 4.24
N GLU A 96 -11.68 -8.36 5.18
CA GLU A 96 -11.89 -7.98 6.57
C GLU A 96 -10.59 -8.14 7.37
N TYR A 97 -10.31 -7.19 8.25
CA TYR A 97 -9.19 -7.22 9.18
C TYR A 97 -9.70 -7.18 10.63
N PRO A 98 -8.97 -7.80 11.56
CA PRO A 98 -9.27 -7.66 12.98
C PRO A 98 -9.27 -6.20 13.42
N GLN A 99 -10.25 -5.81 14.23
CA GLN A 99 -10.29 -4.45 14.76
C GLN A 99 -9.25 -4.24 15.85
N ILE A 100 -8.53 -3.14 15.78
CA ILE A 100 -7.57 -2.75 16.81
C ILE A 100 -8.33 -2.05 17.92
N THR A 101 -8.72 -2.80 18.95
CA THR A 101 -9.48 -2.27 20.10
C THR A 101 -8.61 -1.53 21.13
N ASN A 102 -7.34 -1.92 21.25
CA ASN A 102 -6.38 -1.29 22.16
C ASN A 102 -5.07 -1.01 21.40
N PHE A 103 -4.83 0.26 21.12
CA PHE A 103 -3.64 0.69 20.40
C PHE A 103 -2.34 0.37 21.13
N GLU A 104 -2.28 0.50 22.46
CA GLU A 104 -1.03 0.29 23.21
C GLU A 104 -0.59 -1.19 23.19
N SER A 105 -1.53 -2.12 23.31
CA SER A 105 -1.21 -3.55 23.21
C SER A 105 -0.81 -3.93 21.77
N TYR A 106 -1.51 -3.39 20.78
CA TYR A 106 -1.16 -3.53 19.37
C TYR A 106 0.24 -2.99 19.08
N ARG A 107 0.55 -1.75 19.51
CA ARG A 107 1.85 -1.08 19.32
C ARG A 107 3.01 -1.94 19.81
N ALA A 108 2.90 -2.50 21.02
CA ALA A 108 3.96 -3.33 21.60
C ALA A 108 4.26 -4.56 20.72
N LEU A 109 3.23 -5.19 20.17
CA LEU A 109 3.34 -6.38 19.33
C LEU A 109 3.89 -6.03 17.94
N ALA A 110 3.40 -4.97 17.34
CA ALA A 110 3.81 -4.51 16.03
C ALA A 110 5.26 -4.00 15.99
N LEU A 111 5.73 -3.29 17.04
CA LEU A 111 7.14 -2.90 17.17
C LEU A 111 8.07 -4.09 17.31
N ALA A 112 7.65 -5.15 18.01
CA ALA A 112 8.47 -6.36 18.18
C ALA A 112 8.67 -7.14 16.88
N SER A 113 7.73 -7.03 15.93
CA SER A 113 7.73 -7.72 14.63
C SER A 113 8.06 -6.80 13.44
N ASP A 114 8.34 -5.50 13.68
CA ASP A 114 8.68 -4.56 12.62
C ASP A 114 10.03 -4.91 11.98
N ALA A 115 10.04 -5.04 10.65
CA ALA A 115 11.21 -5.46 9.88
C ALA A 115 12.36 -4.45 9.95
N ASP A 116 12.06 -3.16 9.92
CA ASP A 116 13.08 -2.09 9.93
C ASP A 116 13.76 -2.02 11.32
N VAL A 117 12.97 -2.17 12.38
CA VAL A 117 13.49 -2.29 13.74
C VAL A 117 14.39 -3.54 13.89
N ALA A 118 13.97 -4.68 13.32
CA ALA A 118 14.76 -5.92 13.35
C ALA A 118 16.08 -5.78 12.58
N VAL A 119 16.08 -5.11 11.43
CA VAL A 119 17.30 -4.80 10.65
C VAL A 119 18.23 -3.91 11.47
N ALA A 120 17.72 -2.82 12.05
CA ALA A 120 18.54 -1.92 12.89
C ALA A 120 19.15 -2.65 14.11
N GLN A 121 18.38 -3.51 14.78
CA GLN A 121 18.86 -4.33 15.89
C GLN A 121 19.96 -5.32 15.45
N THR A 122 19.83 -5.88 14.25
CA THR A 122 20.84 -6.79 13.69
C THR A 122 22.14 -6.03 13.37
N ALA A 123 22.03 -4.82 12.83
CA ALA A 123 23.17 -3.93 12.60
C ALA A 123 23.87 -3.55 13.92
N LEU A 124 23.12 -3.27 14.98
CA LEU A 124 23.68 -3.01 16.31
C LEU A 124 24.44 -4.23 16.85
N ARG A 125 23.88 -5.45 16.74
CA ARG A 125 24.57 -6.69 17.14
C ARG A 125 25.85 -6.90 16.35
N ALA A 126 25.86 -6.62 15.06
CA ALA A 126 27.07 -6.69 14.22
C ALA A 126 28.14 -5.68 14.66
N ALA A 127 27.73 -4.44 14.99
CA ALA A 127 28.62 -3.41 15.50
C ALA A 127 29.21 -3.77 16.90
N ASP A 128 28.39 -4.37 17.78
CA ASP A 128 28.86 -4.88 19.08
C ASP A 128 29.91 -6.01 18.92
N MET A 129 29.66 -6.93 17.99
CA MET A 129 30.62 -8.00 17.69
C MET A 129 31.93 -7.44 17.13
N ASN A 130 31.87 -6.45 16.22
CA ASN A 130 33.02 -5.78 15.67
C ASN A 130 33.83 -5.06 16.78
N LEU A 131 33.14 -4.35 17.68
CA LEU A 131 33.82 -3.71 18.82
C LEU A 131 34.52 -4.73 19.71
N LYS A 132 33.91 -5.88 19.99
CA LYS A 132 34.56 -7.00 20.72
C LYS A 132 35.78 -7.52 19.98
N LEU A 133 35.70 -7.70 18.66
CA LEU A 133 36.80 -8.14 17.80
C LEU A 133 37.97 -7.17 17.87
N GLN A 134 37.69 -5.84 17.67
CA GLN A 134 38.75 -4.82 17.75
C GLN A 134 39.40 -4.74 19.16
N LYS A 135 38.64 -4.97 20.22
CA LYS A 135 39.20 -5.06 21.57
C LYS A 135 40.10 -6.28 21.73
N ASN A 136 39.78 -7.41 21.10
CA ASN A 136 40.55 -8.65 21.21
C ASN A 136 41.80 -8.66 20.29
N GLU A 137 41.91 -7.77 19.31
CA GLU A 137 43.10 -7.60 18.45
C GLU A 137 44.36 -7.13 19.21
N TRP A 138 44.26 -6.86 20.50
CA TRP A 138 45.42 -6.68 21.40
C TRP A 138 46.10 -7.99 21.71
N LEU A 139 45.51 -9.14 21.48
CA LEU A 139 46.12 -10.43 21.66
C LEU A 139 47.20 -10.65 20.61
N PRO A 140 48.35 -11.24 20.97
CA PRO A 140 49.40 -11.53 20.01
C PRO A 140 48.90 -12.52 18.94
N ASN A 141 49.18 -12.19 17.69
CA ASN A 141 48.95 -13.15 16.61
C ASN A 141 50.09 -14.17 16.60
N ILE A 142 49.74 -15.44 16.84
CA ILE A 142 50.67 -16.57 16.76
C ILE A 142 50.48 -17.19 15.37
N SER A 143 51.53 -17.19 14.57
CA SER A 143 51.56 -17.86 13.28
C SER A 143 52.48 -19.09 13.36
N PHE A 144 51.96 -20.22 12.95
CA PHE A 144 52.70 -21.44 12.79
C PHE A 144 52.71 -21.83 11.31
N GLY A 145 53.90 -22.03 10.77
CA GLY A 145 54.08 -22.40 9.38
C GLY A 145 55.12 -23.47 9.18
N TYR A 146 54.98 -24.27 8.14
CA TYR A 146 55.99 -25.17 7.63
C TYR A 146 56.47 -24.64 6.28
N ARG A 147 57.76 -24.44 6.14
CA ARG A 147 58.37 -23.95 4.90
C ARG A 147 59.36 -25.00 4.38
N ARG A 148 59.20 -25.40 3.14
CA ARG A 148 60.17 -26.21 2.41
C ARG A 148 60.79 -25.34 1.32
N ASN A 149 62.10 -25.10 1.43
CA ASN A 149 62.88 -24.48 0.36
C ASN A 149 63.67 -25.57 -0.35
N THR A 150 63.68 -25.58 -1.69
CA THR A 150 64.50 -26.46 -2.49
C THR A 150 65.49 -25.58 -3.25
N GLU A 151 66.69 -25.54 -2.83
CA GLU A 151 67.74 -24.79 -3.49
C GLU A 151 68.88 -25.79 -3.87
N GLN A 152 69.28 -25.82 -5.15
CA GLN A 152 70.35 -26.68 -5.72
C GLN A 152 70.24 -28.20 -5.43
N GLY A 153 68.99 -28.72 -5.30
CA GLY A 153 68.78 -30.16 -5.14
C GLY A 153 68.75 -30.67 -3.68
N GLU A 154 69.05 -29.83 -2.71
CA GLU A 154 68.83 -30.13 -1.29
C GLU A 154 67.62 -29.47 -0.73
N GLY A 155 66.69 -30.24 -0.15
CA GLY A 155 65.46 -29.75 0.47
C GLY A 155 65.71 -29.39 1.93
N ILE A 156 65.72 -28.11 2.26
CA ILE A 156 65.76 -27.65 3.64
C ILE A 156 64.29 -27.47 4.12
N ASN A 157 63.92 -28.23 5.16
CA ASN A 157 62.65 -28.19 5.80
C ASN A 157 62.75 -27.40 7.12
N GLY A 158 61.83 -26.43 7.34
CA GLY A 158 61.87 -25.66 8.58
C GLY A 158 60.43 -25.37 9.09
N PHE A 159 60.29 -25.34 10.39
CA PHE A 159 59.09 -24.82 11.06
C PHE A 159 59.31 -23.34 11.36
N LEU A 160 58.30 -22.56 11.11
CA LEU A 160 58.26 -21.12 11.35
C LEU A 160 57.26 -20.84 12.46
N LEU A 161 57.74 -20.28 13.55
CA LEU A 161 56.90 -19.78 14.63
C LEU A 161 57.06 -18.26 14.67
N GLY A 162 55.98 -17.54 14.42
CA GLY A 162 55.96 -16.09 14.48
C GLY A 162 54.98 -15.61 15.55
N VAL A 163 55.38 -14.59 16.32
CA VAL A 163 54.54 -13.90 17.27
C VAL A 163 54.61 -12.42 16.94
N SER A 164 53.43 -11.81 16.61
CA SER A 164 53.37 -10.38 16.33
C SER A 164 52.44 -9.67 17.32
N PHE A 165 52.91 -8.52 17.85
CA PHE A 165 52.16 -7.69 18.79
C PHE A 165 51.77 -6.37 18.10
N PRO A 166 50.48 -6.02 18.04
CA PRO A 166 50.03 -4.72 17.49
C PRO A 166 50.21 -3.60 18.53
N LEU A 167 51.45 -3.03 18.63
CA LEU A 167 51.78 -2.09 19.71
C LEU A 167 51.10 -0.70 19.63
N TYR A 168 50.68 -0.22 18.45
CA TYR A 168 50.18 1.16 18.29
C TYR A 168 48.95 1.32 17.40
N SER A 169 48.54 0.34 16.64
CA SER A 169 47.53 0.48 15.58
C SER A 169 46.09 0.33 16.07
N ASN A 170 45.84 -0.26 17.24
CA ASN A 170 44.49 -0.72 17.62
C ASN A 170 43.65 0.33 18.37
N SER A 171 44.27 1.34 19.00
CA SER A 171 43.54 2.37 19.79
C SER A 171 42.53 3.14 18.96
N ASN A 172 42.90 3.55 17.74
CA ASN A 172 41.99 4.31 16.84
C ASN A 172 40.90 3.40 16.26
N ASN A 173 41.20 2.13 15.98
CA ASN A 173 40.23 1.14 15.52
C ASN A 173 39.15 0.87 16.57
N VAL A 174 39.53 0.73 17.84
CA VAL A 174 38.61 0.56 18.97
C VAL A 174 37.71 1.81 19.15
N LYS A 175 38.29 3.02 19.04
CA LYS A 175 37.51 4.26 19.09
C LYS A 175 36.51 4.33 17.93
N ALA A 176 36.94 4.04 16.70
CA ALA A 176 36.05 4.02 15.53
C ALA A 176 34.95 2.95 15.67
N ALA A 177 35.28 1.76 16.16
CA ALA A 177 34.31 0.69 16.38
C ALA A 177 33.29 1.08 17.48
N ARG A 178 33.70 1.81 18.54
CA ARG A 178 32.81 2.32 19.55
C ARG A 178 31.82 3.34 18.97
N GLN A 179 32.30 4.29 18.17
CA GLN A 179 31.42 5.28 17.52
C GLN A 179 30.42 4.64 16.53
N ARG A 180 30.85 3.61 15.81
CA ARG A 180 29.95 2.84 14.95
C ARG A 180 28.86 2.13 15.74
N ARG A 181 29.20 1.58 16.90
CA ARG A 181 28.24 0.94 17.80
C ARG A 181 27.25 1.97 18.36
N GLU A 182 27.72 3.14 18.81
CA GLU A 182 26.86 4.25 19.28
C GLU A 182 25.92 4.75 18.16
N SER A 183 26.46 4.90 16.93
CA SER A 183 25.65 5.25 15.76
C SER A 183 24.57 4.21 15.47
N ALA A 184 24.90 2.92 15.54
CA ALA A 184 23.93 1.84 15.33
C ALA A 184 22.85 1.81 16.46
N GLU A 185 23.19 2.16 17.68
CA GLU A 185 22.24 2.28 18.79
C GLU A 185 21.23 3.41 18.55
N LEU A 186 21.70 4.56 18.08
CA LEU A 186 20.84 5.68 17.67
C LEU A 186 19.94 5.31 16.49
N GLN A 187 20.45 4.51 15.54
CA GLN A 187 19.64 4.01 14.42
C GLN A 187 18.51 3.08 14.88
N VAL A 188 18.73 2.25 15.92
CA VAL A 188 17.65 1.45 16.52
C VAL A 188 16.57 2.35 17.14
N MET A 189 16.99 3.36 17.89
CA MET A 189 16.04 4.31 18.49
C MET A 189 15.25 5.09 17.42
N GLN A 190 15.93 5.49 16.34
CA GLN A 190 15.30 6.15 15.20
C GLN A 190 14.27 5.24 14.54
N ALA A 191 14.64 4.01 14.20
CA ALA A 191 13.73 3.03 13.57
C ALA A 191 12.49 2.76 14.45
N GLN A 192 12.67 2.64 15.76
CA GLN A 192 11.55 2.47 16.71
C GLN A 192 10.62 3.69 16.71
N ASN A 193 11.16 4.90 16.76
CA ASN A 193 10.39 6.13 16.76
C ASN A 193 9.63 6.33 15.42
N GLU A 194 10.26 6.03 14.29
CA GLU A 194 9.65 6.11 12.97
C GLU A 194 8.50 5.08 12.81
N ALA A 195 8.73 3.84 13.24
CA ALA A 195 7.71 2.80 13.24
C ALA A 195 6.52 3.19 14.13
N GLU A 196 6.76 3.67 15.36
CA GLU A 196 5.71 4.11 16.28
C GLU A 196 4.92 5.30 15.71
N ALA A 197 5.60 6.30 15.17
CA ALA A 197 4.96 7.48 14.58
C ALA A 197 4.08 7.10 13.38
N SER A 198 4.58 6.21 12.50
CA SER A 198 3.82 5.69 11.38
C SER A 198 2.57 4.94 11.82
N MET A 199 2.70 4.02 12.77
CA MET A 199 1.57 3.25 13.32
C MET A 199 0.50 4.16 13.95
N ARG A 200 0.92 5.16 14.73
CA ARG A 200 0.01 6.12 15.36
C ARG A 200 -0.73 6.95 14.32
N THR A 201 0.00 7.46 13.31
CA THR A 201 -0.59 8.25 12.23
C THR A 201 -1.63 7.43 11.46
N ASN A 202 -1.30 6.19 11.07
CA ASN A 202 -2.23 5.31 10.35
C ASN A 202 -3.46 4.96 11.20
N TYR A 203 -3.29 4.74 12.51
CA TYR A 203 -4.40 4.44 13.41
C TYR A 203 -5.34 5.64 13.61
N GLU A 204 -4.80 6.85 13.81
CA GLU A 204 -5.61 8.07 13.94
C GLU A 204 -6.34 8.41 12.63
N GLN A 205 -5.69 8.23 11.48
CA GLN A 205 -6.33 8.39 10.18
C GLN A 205 -7.46 7.37 9.98
N LEU A 206 -7.24 6.10 10.35
CA LEU A 206 -8.25 5.05 10.27
C LEU A 206 -9.49 5.41 11.10
N GLN A 207 -9.31 5.87 12.34
CA GLN A 207 -10.43 6.31 13.19
C GLN A 207 -11.22 7.47 12.56
N GLY A 208 -10.51 8.45 11.99
CA GLY A 208 -11.15 9.56 11.29
C GLY A 208 -11.96 9.10 10.07
N LEU A 209 -11.41 8.17 9.28
CA LEU A 209 -12.10 7.61 8.12
C LEU A 209 -13.33 6.79 8.53
N GLN A 210 -13.23 5.96 9.57
CA GLN A 210 -14.35 5.17 10.07
C GLN A 210 -15.53 6.05 10.49
N GLN A 211 -15.28 7.14 11.21
CA GLN A 211 -16.33 8.10 11.56
C GLN A 211 -17.05 8.67 10.34
N VAL A 212 -16.32 8.98 9.26
CA VAL A 212 -16.94 9.50 8.02
C VAL A 212 -17.72 8.41 7.29
N ILE A 213 -17.22 7.18 7.26
CA ILE A 213 -17.88 6.04 6.63
C ILE A 213 -19.18 5.69 7.36
N ASP A 214 -19.18 5.68 8.69
CA ASP A 214 -20.36 5.37 9.52
C ASP A 214 -21.50 6.39 9.36
N HIS A 215 -21.16 7.64 8.99
CA HIS A 215 -22.14 8.68 8.70
C HIS A 215 -22.67 8.61 7.25
N SER A 216 -22.13 7.73 6.42
CA SER A 216 -22.53 7.59 5.01
C SER A 216 -23.64 6.54 4.86
N ASP A 217 -24.86 6.99 4.63
CA ASP A 217 -26.00 6.10 4.39
C ASP A 217 -26.09 5.71 2.90
N VAL A 218 -25.36 4.66 2.53
CA VAL A 218 -25.32 4.11 1.16
C VAL A 218 -26.72 3.65 0.71
N LYS A 219 -27.51 3.09 1.63
CA LYS A 219 -28.86 2.62 1.32
C LYS A 219 -29.77 3.78 0.92
N LEU A 220 -29.72 4.88 1.66
CA LEU A 220 -30.45 6.11 1.32
C LEU A 220 -30.05 6.63 -0.06
N LEU A 221 -28.76 6.61 -0.40
CA LEU A 221 -28.27 7.05 -1.72
C LEU A 221 -28.84 6.17 -2.84
N GLN A 222 -28.86 4.85 -2.69
CA GLN A 222 -29.41 3.90 -3.67
C GLN A 222 -30.93 4.05 -3.81
N GLU A 223 -31.64 4.18 -2.70
CA GLU A 223 -33.09 4.44 -2.70
C GLU A 223 -33.41 5.78 -3.40
N SER A 224 -32.60 6.82 -3.18
CA SER A 224 -32.73 8.12 -3.84
C SER A 224 -32.54 8.01 -5.36
N LEU A 225 -31.57 7.27 -5.86
CA LEU A 225 -31.42 7.02 -7.31
C LEU A 225 -32.69 6.43 -7.91
N THR A 226 -33.31 5.47 -7.23
CA THR A 226 -34.57 4.84 -7.67
C THR A 226 -35.73 5.82 -7.67
N LEU A 227 -35.83 6.68 -6.65
CA LEU A 227 -36.88 7.69 -6.55
C LEU A 227 -36.77 8.75 -7.65
N PHE A 228 -35.54 9.28 -7.88
CA PHE A 228 -35.32 10.26 -8.95
C PHE A 228 -35.61 9.67 -10.34
N ALA A 229 -35.25 8.40 -10.58
CA ALA A 229 -35.59 7.74 -11.84
C ALA A 229 -37.10 7.63 -12.06
N LYS A 230 -37.87 7.27 -11.03
CA LYS A 230 -39.34 7.22 -11.09
C LYS A 230 -39.94 8.61 -11.31
N ALA A 231 -39.47 9.61 -10.57
CA ALA A 231 -39.98 10.99 -10.73
C ALA A 231 -39.76 11.54 -12.15
N LEU A 232 -38.60 11.21 -12.77
CA LEU A 232 -38.33 11.55 -14.16
C LEU A 232 -39.27 10.82 -15.12
N GLN A 233 -39.53 9.53 -14.92
CA GLN A 233 -40.44 8.73 -15.76
C GLN A 233 -41.87 9.23 -15.70
N HIS A 234 -42.32 9.69 -14.52
CA HIS A 234 -43.67 10.27 -14.33
C HIS A 234 -43.76 11.75 -14.76
N GLY A 235 -42.68 12.37 -15.18
CA GLY A 235 -42.63 13.77 -15.58
C GLY A 235 -42.74 14.76 -14.43
N GLU A 236 -42.55 14.32 -13.19
CA GLU A 236 -42.58 15.15 -11.99
C GLU A 236 -41.36 16.09 -11.89
N ILE A 237 -40.25 15.70 -12.51
CA ILE A 237 -39.01 16.49 -12.60
C ILE A 237 -38.51 16.54 -14.05
N THR A 238 -37.74 17.59 -14.36
CA THR A 238 -37.09 17.72 -15.68
C THR A 238 -35.79 16.90 -15.75
N ALA A 239 -35.34 16.57 -16.96
CA ALA A 239 -34.06 15.92 -17.17
C ALA A 239 -32.90 16.69 -16.54
N LEU A 240 -32.96 18.04 -16.57
CA LEU A 240 -31.90 18.87 -15.98
C LEU A 240 -31.78 18.65 -14.47
N VAL A 241 -32.93 18.71 -13.75
CA VAL A 241 -32.95 18.46 -12.30
C VAL A 241 -32.48 17.05 -11.99
N TYR A 242 -33.01 16.07 -12.75
CA TYR A 242 -32.58 14.67 -12.59
C TYR A 242 -31.08 14.51 -12.64
N TYR A 243 -30.40 15.03 -13.68
CA TYR A 243 -28.97 14.85 -13.85
C TYR A 243 -28.13 15.60 -12.80
N VAL A 244 -28.61 16.74 -12.30
CA VAL A 244 -27.93 17.45 -11.19
C VAL A 244 -27.93 16.57 -9.93
N GLU A 245 -29.11 16.01 -9.60
CA GLU A 245 -29.24 15.21 -8.37
C GLU A 245 -28.53 13.87 -8.44
N ILE A 246 -28.69 13.11 -9.55
CA ILE A 246 -28.03 11.81 -9.66
C ILE A 246 -26.51 11.92 -9.71
N ASN A 247 -25.96 12.97 -10.35
CA ASN A 247 -24.51 13.18 -10.36
C ASN A 247 -24.00 13.39 -8.93
N SER A 248 -24.66 14.21 -8.13
CA SER A 248 -24.33 14.38 -6.72
C SER A 248 -24.40 13.08 -5.92
N ILE A 249 -25.38 12.21 -6.21
CA ILE A 249 -25.50 10.90 -5.54
C ILE A 249 -24.38 9.97 -5.97
N TYR A 250 -24.07 9.87 -7.27
CA TYR A 250 -22.97 9.03 -7.76
C TYR A 250 -21.60 9.48 -7.24
N GLU A 251 -21.36 10.79 -7.11
CA GLU A 251 -20.15 11.33 -6.47
C GLU A 251 -20.03 10.89 -5.01
N LYS A 252 -21.15 10.91 -4.26
CA LYS A 252 -21.16 10.44 -2.86
C LYS A 252 -20.92 8.93 -2.76
N LEU A 253 -21.51 8.13 -3.66
CA LEU A 253 -21.28 6.69 -3.73
C LEU A 253 -19.82 6.38 -4.06
N GLN A 254 -19.25 7.05 -5.06
CA GLN A 254 -17.83 6.90 -5.40
C GLN A 254 -16.92 7.28 -4.22
N ARG A 255 -17.21 8.39 -3.58
CA ARG A 255 -16.46 8.81 -2.38
C ARG A 255 -16.54 7.79 -1.26
N HIS A 256 -17.68 7.16 -1.04
CA HIS A 256 -17.81 6.08 -0.05
C HIS A 256 -16.93 4.88 -0.41
N ILE A 257 -16.91 4.45 -1.67
CA ILE A 257 -16.04 3.38 -2.16
C ILE A 257 -14.57 3.73 -1.90
N ASP A 258 -14.16 4.95 -2.23
CA ASP A 258 -12.77 5.40 -2.09
C ASP A 258 -12.35 5.50 -0.61
N LEU A 259 -13.21 6.02 0.27
CA LEU A 259 -12.94 6.10 1.71
C LEU A 259 -12.86 4.71 2.35
N HIS A 260 -13.74 3.79 1.95
CA HIS A 260 -13.70 2.41 2.40
C HIS A 260 -12.40 1.72 1.96
N CYS A 261 -12.01 1.89 0.69
CA CYS A 261 -10.72 1.40 0.19
C CYS A 261 -9.54 1.94 0.99
N GLN A 262 -9.52 3.25 1.29
CA GLN A 262 -8.46 3.87 2.10
C GLN A 262 -8.41 3.28 3.51
N SER A 263 -9.55 3.07 4.17
CA SER A 263 -9.61 2.46 5.50
C SER A 263 -9.06 1.04 5.51
N VAL A 264 -9.39 0.24 4.48
CA VAL A 264 -8.90 -1.14 4.33
C VAL A 264 -7.39 -1.17 4.05
N LYS A 265 -6.86 -0.22 3.28
CA LYS A 265 -5.40 -0.09 3.08
C LYS A 265 -4.66 0.25 4.35
N LEU A 266 -5.18 1.19 5.16
CA LEU A 266 -4.59 1.52 6.45
C LEU A 266 -4.60 0.30 7.40
N LEU A 267 -5.67 -0.49 7.39
CA LEU A 267 -5.73 -1.75 8.13
C LEU A 267 -4.68 -2.75 7.63
N ALA A 268 -4.51 -2.89 6.31
CA ALA A 268 -3.47 -3.75 5.74
C ALA A 268 -2.05 -3.31 6.13
N GLU A 269 -1.80 -2.00 6.16
CA GLU A 269 -0.51 -1.45 6.63
C GLU A 269 -0.28 -1.67 8.12
N LEU A 270 -1.32 -1.50 8.94
CA LEU A 270 -1.25 -1.78 10.37
C LEU A 270 -0.99 -3.28 10.63
N HIS A 271 -1.61 -4.19 9.86
CA HIS A 271 -1.40 -5.64 9.97
C HIS A 271 -0.21 -6.17 9.14
N LYS A 272 0.68 -5.29 8.60
CA LYS A 272 1.83 -5.71 7.78
C LYS A 272 2.77 -6.71 8.46
N ALA A 273 2.80 -6.72 9.78
CA ALA A 273 3.65 -7.60 10.58
C ALA A 273 3.13 -9.06 10.65
N GLU A 274 1.90 -9.30 10.19
CA GLU A 274 1.28 -10.62 10.15
C GLU A 274 1.46 -11.31 8.78
N LEU A 275 2.05 -10.61 7.79
CA LEU A 275 2.35 -11.08 6.44
C LEU A 275 3.72 -11.80 6.39
#